data_c16d6995b3bc14533fc6a5a00ea74343
#
_entry.id   c16d6995b3bc14533fc6a5a00ea74343
#
_cell.length_a   1.000
_cell.length_b   1.000
_cell.length_c   1.000
_cell.angle_alpha   90.00
_cell.angle_beta   90.00
_cell.angle_gamma   90.00
#
_symmetry.space_group_name_H-M   'P 1'
#
loop_
_entity.id
_entity.type
_entity.pdbx_description
1 polymer ?
#
loop_
_entity_poly.entity_id
_entity_poly.type
_entity_poly.pdbx_seq_one_letter_code
_entity_poly.pdbx_strand_id
1 'polypeptide(L)'
;TERFRIIGNRVNLVLLAFAAVLATVGMVGGTGVPRVKEETISVNHLPDGADGLAVAVLADLHVDGITRADCIRKIVERTNALNPDIVIIAGDFVDGTVPVHGDDLRPLADLKARYGVFGVPGNHEYYSGYEEWMKFLPTLGIRMLHNEHVLTGGDAVVLAGVTDPVAGIMGKEVPDIR
;
A
#
# COMPACT_ATOMS: atom_id res chain seq x y z
N THR A 1 24.85 49.53 -2.71
CA THR A 1 25.46 49.86 -3.99
C THR A 1 25.24 48.69 -4.98
N GLU A 2 25.35 48.96 -6.27
CA GLU A 2 25.02 48.03 -7.36
C GLU A 2 25.74 46.66 -7.23
N ARG A 3 26.96 46.64 -6.75
CA ARG A 3 27.78 45.43 -6.56
C ARG A 3 27.15 44.46 -5.53
N PHE A 4 26.57 44.97 -4.46
CA PHE A 4 25.87 44.14 -3.47
C PHE A 4 24.55 43.59 -4.02
N ARG A 5 23.85 44.34 -4.87
CA ARG A 5 22.64 43.88 -5.53
C ARG A 5 22.93 42.72 -6.49
N ILE A 6 24.02 42.82 -7.27
CA ILE A 6 24.45 41.78 -8.21
C ILE A 6 24.83 40.50 -7.45
N ILE A 7 25.60 40.62 -6.35
CA ILE A 7 25.98 39.49 -5.51
C ILE A 7 24.75 38.84 -4.89
N GLY A 8 23.83 39.63 -4.33
CA GLY A 8 22.58 39.14 -3.78
C GLY A 8 21.71 38.38 -4.82
N ASN A 9 21.60 38.91 -6.04
CA ASN A 9 20.86 38.24 -7.11
C ASN A 9 21.50 36.91 -7.54
N ARG A 10 22.84 36.84 -7.58
CA ARG A 10 23.57 35.58 -7.89
C ARG A 10 23.36 34.53 -6.79
N VAL A 11 23.46 34.95 -5.53
CA VAL A 11 23.20 34.05 -4.38
C VAL A 11 21.77 33.53 -4.41
N ASN A 12 20.79 34.40 -4.63
CA ASN A 12 19.40 34.00 -4.76
C ASN A 12 19.17 33.02 -5.92
N LEU A 13 19.80 33.22 -7.06
CA LEU A 13 19.69 32.33 -8.21
C LEU A 13 20.28 30.94 -7.88
N VAL A 14 21.42 30.87 -7.21
CA VAL A 14 22.02 29.61 -6.78
C VAL A 14 21.12 28.89 -5.78
N LEU A 15 20.56 29.62 -4.81
CA LEU A 15 19.62 29.02 -3.83
C LEU A 15 18.35 28.50 -4.50
N LEU A 16 17.79 29.23 -5.45
CA LEU A 16 16.63 28.78 -6.21
C LEU A 16 16.95 27.52 -7.06
N ALA A 17 18.12 27.51 -7.74
CA ALA A 17 18.54 26.35 -8.49
C ALA A 17 18.74 25.12 -7.58
N PHE A 18 19.35 25.31 -6.42
CA PHE A 18 19.54 24.25 -5.43
C PHE A 18 18.19 23.73 -4.88
N ALA A 19 17.27 24.62 -4.54
CA ALA A 19 15.92 24.25 -4.11
C ALA A 19 15.16 23.47 -5.20
N ALA A 20 15.28 23.90 -6.47
CA ALA A 20 14.68 23.21 -7.59
C ALA A 20 15.25 21.79 -7.78
N VAL A 21 16.56 21.62 -7.65
CA VAL A 21 17.21 20.30 -7.69
C VAL A 21 16.71 19.40 -6.55
N LEU A 22 16.68 19.93 -5.31
CA LEU A 22 16.18 19.17 -4.16
C LEU A 22 14.72 18.77 -4.34
N ALA A 23 13.88 19.68 -4.81
CA ALA A 23 12.47 19.40 -5.10
C ALA A 23 12.33 18.30 -6.17
N THR A 24 13.11 18.38 -7.24
CA THR A 24 13.10 17.37 -8.32
C THR A 24 13.57 16.00 -7.81
N VAL A 25 14.65 15.96 -7.03
CA VAL A 25 15.15 14.71 -6.44
C VAL A 25 14.13 14.12 -5.47
N GLY A 26 13.51 14.94 -4.63
CA GLY A 26 12.45 14.52 -3.71
C GLY A 26 11.23 13.97 -4.45
N MET A 27 10.81 14.65 -5.51
CA MET A 27 9.66 14.25 -6.33
C MET A 27 9.91 12.92 -7.06
N VAL A 28 11.08 12.76 -7.70
CA VAL A 28 11.45 11.51 -8.38
C VAL A 28 11.63 10.36 -7.37
N GLY A 29 12.15 10.64 -6.18
CA GLY A 29 12.30 9.64 -5.12
C GLY A 29 10.97 9.23 -4.47
N GLY A 30 10.04 10.17 -4.31
CA GLY A 30 8.75 9.95 -3.65
C GLY A 30 7.68 9.32 -4.55
N THR A 31 7.78 9.47 -5.87
CA THR A 31 6.81 8.91 -6.84
C THR A 31 7.27 7.60 -7.47
N GLY A 32 8.41 7.06 -7.02
CA GLY A 32 8.97 5.82 -7.53
C GLY A 32 8.28 4.58 -6.98
N VAL A 33 8.40 3.46 -7.71
CA VAL A 33 7.98 2.14 -7.20
C VAL A 33 8.79 1.79 -5.95
N PRO A 34 8.16 1.41 -4.83
CA PRO A 34 8.83 1.07 -3.58
C PRO A 34 9.91 0.00 -3.77
N ARG A 35 10.97 0.07 -2.97
CA ARG A 35 11.99 -0.97 -2.95
C ARG A 35 11.48 -2.16 -2.14
N VAL A 36 11.82 -3.36 -2.59
CA VAL A 36 11.58 -4.57 -1.82
C VAL A 36 12.55 -4.59 -0.63
N LYS A 37 12.01 -4.85 0.55
CA LYS A 37 12.74 -5.16 1.76
C LYS A 37 12.44 -6.60 2.12
N GLU A 38 13.46 -7.44 2.21
CA GLU A 38 13.32 -8.83 2.63
C GLU A 38 13.67 -8.94 4.11
N GLU A 39 12.81 -9.64 4.85
CA GLU A 39 12.99 -9.95 6.26
C GLU A 39 12.69 -11.43 6.49
N THR A 40 13.57 -12.11 7.22
CA THR A 40 13.31 -13.50 7.65
C THR A 40 12.88 -13.49 9.10
N ILE A 41 11.72 -14.07 9.37
CA ILE A 41 11.15 -14.19 10.72
C ILE A 41 11.27 -15.63 11.16
N SER A 42 12.01 -15.87 12.25
CA SER A 42 12.09 -17.18 12.88
C SER A 42 11.04 -17.31 13.96
N VAL A 43 10.19 -18.32 13.83
CA VAL A 43 9.10 -18.60 14.79
C VAL A 43 9.35 -19.96 15.42
N ASN A 44 9.35 -20.02 16.77
CA ASN A 44 9.47 -21.29 17.49
C ASN A 44 8.20 -22.13 17.31
N HIS A 45 8.37 -23.43 17.11
CA HIS A 45 7.25 -24.37 16.92
C HIS A 45 6.38 -24.06 15.70
N LEU A 46 6.98 -23.52 14.64
CA LEU A 46 6.29 -23.31 13.37
C LEU A 46 5.87 -24.69 12.81
N PRO A 47 4.60 -24.85 12.34
CA PRO A 47 4.21 -26.07 11.63
C PRO A 47 5.06 -26.31 10.39
N ASP A 48 5.40 -27.56 10.08
CA ASP A 48 6.22 -27.92 8.91
C ASP A 48 5.68 -27.32 7.59
N GLY A 49 4.36 -27.24 7.45
CA GLY A 49 3.72 -26.64 6.27
C GLY A 49 3.85 -25.11 6.15
N ALA A 50 4.32 -24.42 7.21
CA ALA A 50 4.52 -22.98 7.22
C ALA A 50 6.01 -22.59 7.08
N ASP A 51 6.93 -23.55 7.18
CA ASP A 51 8.35 -23.27 6.98
C ASP A 51 8.64 -22.88 5.53
N GLY A 52 9.36 -21.76 5.37
CA GLY A 52 9.71 -21.23 4.06
C GLY A 52 8.57 -20.49 3.33
N LEU A 53 7.41 -20.23 3.97
CA LEU A 53 6.36 -19.41 3.36
C LEU A 53 6.85 -18.01 3.06
N ALA A 54 6.68 -17.59 1.80
CA ALA A 54 6.97 -16.25 1.33
C ALA A 54 5.71 -15.38 1.39
N VAL A 55 5.71 -14.37 2.24
CA VAL A 55 4.59 -13.42 2.39
C VAL A 55 5.02 -12.06 1.87
N ALA A 56 4.33 -11.56 0.84
CA ALA A 56 4.51 -10.19 0.38
C ALA A 56 3.49 -9.27 1.08
N VAL A 57 4.00 -8.22 1.71
CA VAL A 57 3.15 -7.21 2.37
C VAL A 57 3.25 -5.91 1.60
N LEU A 58 2.12 -5.39 1.17
CA LEU A 58 1.92 -4.07 0.60
C LEU A 58 1.16 -3.23 1.64
N ALA A 59 1.55 -1.98 1.81
CA ALA A 59 0.86 -1.05 2.70
C ALA A 59 0.89 0.35 2.09
N ASP A 60 -0.05 1.18 2.45
CA ASP A 60 -0.04 2.61 2.16
C ASP A 60 0.17 2.90 0.66
N LEU A 61 -0.63 2.28 -0.20
CA LEU A 61 -0.55 2.48 -1.65
C LEU A 61 -0.96 3.89 -2.04
N HIS A 62 -1.92 4.49 -1.31
CA HIS A 62 -2.39 5.86 -1.45
C HIS A 62 -2.56 6.27 -2.91
N VAL A 63 -3.37 5.50 -3.66
CA VAL A 63 -3.69 5.86 -5.04
C VAL A 63 -4.43 7.19 -5.06
N ASP A 64 -3.85 8.15 -5.77
CA ASP A 64 -4.28 9.54 -5.81
C ASP A 64 -4.09 10.15 -7.21
N GLY A 65 -3.99 11.49 -7.29
CA GLY A 65 -3.70 12.19 -8.54
C GLY A 65 -2.30 11.95 -9.12
N ILE A 66 -1.35 11.43 -8.32
CA ILE A 66 0.06 11.18 -8.67
C ILE A 66 0.32 9.68 -8.80
N THR A 67 -0.05 8.90 -7.78
CA THR A 67 0.06 7.44 -7.76
C THR A 67 -1.11 6.84 -8.52
N ARG A 68 -0.89 6.43 -9.76
CA ARG A 68 -1.93 5.95 -10.67
C ARG A 68 -1.67 4.52 -11.13
N ALA A 69 -2.56 4.01 -11.99
CA ALA A 69 -2.55 2.65 -12.53
C ALA A 69 -1.16 2.18 -12.99
N ASP A 70 -0.34 3.04 -13.59
CA ASP A 70 1.00 2.65 -14.06
C ASP A 70 1.98 2.38 -12.91
N CYS A 71 1.84 3.11 -11.80
CA CYS A 71 2.61 2.83 -10.59
C CYS A 71 2.16 1.51 -9.97
N ILE A 72 0.85 1.32 -9.81
CA ILE A 72 0.25 0.09 -9.26
C ILE A 72 0.64 -1.12 -10.11
N ARG A 73 0.60 -1.03 -11.45
CA ARG A 73 1.04 -2.10 -12.34
C ARG A 73 2.48 -2.52 -12.06
N LYS A 74 3.40 -1.57 -11.91
CA LYS A 74 4.80 -1.85 -11.59
C LYS A 74 4.99 -2.47 -10.20
N ILE A 75 4.17 -2.06 -9.21
CA ILE A 75 4.15 -2.69 -7.88
C ILE A 75 3.70 -4.14 -8.01
N VAL A 76 2.62 -4.41 -8.74
CA VAL A 76 2.10 -5.75 -9.00
C VAL A 76 3.14 -6.63 -9.73
N GLU A 77 3.75 -6.13 -10.80
CA GLU A 77 4.80 -6.84 -11.52
C GLU A 77 5.98 -7.21 -10.60
N ARG A 78 6.41 -6.25 -9.75
CA ARG A 78 7.49 -6.48 -8.79
C ARG A 78 7.10 -7.50 -7.72
N THR A 79 5.88 -7.40 -7.18
CA THR A 79 5.34 -8.35 -6.20
C THR A 79 5.26 -9.75 -6.79
N ASN A 80 4.71 -9.88 -7.98
CA ASN A 80 4.60 -11.17 -8.68
C ASN A 80 5.96 -11.81 -8.99
N ALA A 81 6.99 -10.99 -9.27
CA ALA A 81 8.35 -11.47 -9.51
C ALA A 81 8.99 -12.13 -8.27
N LEU A 82 8.47 -11.85 -7.07
CA LEU A 82 8.91 -12.50 -5.82
C LEU A 82 8.30 -13.90 -5.64
N ASN A 83 7.33 -14.28 -6.47
CA ASN A 83 6.55 -15.52 -6.36
C ASN A 83 6.02 -15.77 -4.94
N PRO A 84 5.29 -14.84 -4.33
CA PRO A 84 4.84 -14.98 -2.96
C PRO A 84 3.80 -16.11 -2.83
N ASP A 85 3.79 -16.77 -1.68
CA ASP A 85 2.76 -17.75 -1.32
C ASP A 85 1.48 -17.02 -0.87
N ILE A 86 1.62 -15.87 -0.20
CA ILE A 86 0.52 -15.04 0.29
C ILE A 86 0.86 -13.58 -0.03
N VAL A 87 -0.13 -12.82 -0.47
CA VAL A 87 -0.05 -11.36 -0.56
C VAL A 87 -1.01 -10.74 0.43
N ILE A 88 -0.52 -9.77 1.21
CA ILE A 88 -1.31 -9.01 2.18
C ILE A 88 -1.25 -7.54 1.80
N ILE A 89 -2.39 -6.85 1.78
CA ILE A 89 -2.48 -5.40 1.61
C ILE A 89 -3.02 -4.82 2.90
N ALA A 90 -2.16 -4.11 3.62
CA ALA A 90 -2.40 -3.67 5.00
C ALA A 90 -3.06 -2.28 5.07
N GLY A 91 -4.13 -2.06 4.28
CA GLY A 91 -4.93 -0.83 4.28
C GLY A 91 -4.34 0.31 3.46
N ASP A 92 -5.05 1.42 3.47
CA ASP A 92 -4.71 2.68 2.78
C ASP A 92 -4.41 2.48 1.29
N PHE A 93 -5.36 1.85 0.60
CA PHE A 93 -5.27 1.62 -0.84
C PHE A 93 -5.36 2.93 -1.63
N VAL A 94 -6.10 3.92 -1.12
CA VAL A 94 -6.55 5.04 -1.93
C VAL A 94 -6.79 6.33 -1.14
N ASP A 95 -6.57 7.46 -1.83
CA ASP A 95 -6.94 8.80 -1.40
C ASP A 95 -8.03 9.36 -2.32
N GLY A 96 -9.27 8.86 -2.18
CA GLY A 96 -10.42 9.32 -2.94
C GLY A 96 -11.45 8.23 -3.21
N THR A 97 -12.50 8.56 -3.94
CA THR A 97 -13.67 7.70 -4.12
C THR A 97 -13.51 6.69 -5.26
N VAL A 98 -14.29 5.61 -5.25
CA VAL A 98 -14.29 4.58 -6.31
C VAL A 98 -14.53 5.16 -7.71
N PRO A 99 -15.48 6.10 -7.95
CA PRO A 99 -15.64 6.70 -9.26
C PRO A 99 -14.41 7.44 -9.79
N VAL A 100 -13.54 7.93 -8.91
CA VAL A 100 -12.35 8.70 -9.30
C VAL A 100 -11.15 7.79 -9.50
N HIS A 101 -10.91 6.84 -8.60
CA HIS A 101 -9.67 6.05 -8.54
C HIS A 101 -9.86 4.54 -8.67
N GLY A 102 -11.09 4.06 -8.84
CA GLY A 102 -11.33 2.62 -9.00
C GLY A 102 -10.55 2.02 -10.17
N ASP A 103 -10.50 2.71 -11.30
CA ASP A 103 -9.75 2.24 -12.47
C ASP A 103 -8.23 2.22 -12.23
N ASP A 104 -7.71 3.11 -11.40
CA ASP A 104 -6.28 3.15 -11.06
C ASP A 104 -5.85 1.93 -10.19
N LEU A 105 -6.79 1.34 -9.43
CA LEU A 105 -6.56 0.12 -8.63
C LEU A 105 -6.74 -1.18 -9.40
N ARG A 106 -7.35 -1.17 -10.61
CA ARG A 106 -7.59 -2.39 -11.40
C ARG A 106 -6.36 -3.28 -11.60
N PRO A 107 -5.12 -2.76 -11.74
CA PRO A 107 -3.96 -3.63 -11.87
C PRO A 107 -3.73 -4.57 -10.68
N LEU A 108 -4.30 -4.30 -9.49
CA LEU A 108 -4.23 -5.22 -8.35
C LEU A 108 -4.89 -6.57 -8.64
N ALA A 109 -5.82 -6.65 -9.59
CA ALA A 109 -6.42 -7.90 -10.02
C ALA A 109 -5.41 -8.89 -10.65
N ASP A 110 -4.24 -8.39 -11.06
CA ASP A 110 -3.16 -9.21 -11.64
C ASP A 110 -2.18 -9.73 -10.57
N LEU A 111 -2.39 -9.45 -9.27
CA LEU A 111 -1.60 -10.03 -8.18
C LEU A 111 -1.74 -11.55 -8.17
N LYS A 112 -0.60 -12.22 -7.98
CA LYS A 112 -0.50 -13.68 -7.97
C LYS A 112 0.09 -14.14 -6.66
N ALA A 113 -0.63 -15.02 -5.96
CA ALA A 113 -0.17 -15.69 -4.77
C ALA A 113 -0.78 -17.09 -4.70
N ARG A 114 0.02 -18.08 -4.28
CA ARG A 114 -0.40 -19.48 -4.21
C ARG A 114 -1.62 -19.69 -3.33
N TYR A 115 -1.70 -18.97 -2.21
CA TYR A 115 -2.73 -19.12 -1.20
C TYR A 115 -3.66 -17.91 -1.10
N GLY A 116 -3.52 -16.95 -2.00
CA GLY A 116 -4.44 -15.84 -2.15
C GLY A 116 -3.90 -14.47 -1.80
N VAL A 117 -4.71 -13.47 -2.14
CA VAL A 117 -4.48 -12.06 -1.86
C VAL A 117 -5.49 -11.59 -0.83
N PHE A 118 -5.02 -11.03 0.26
CA PHE A 118 -5.83 -10.59 1.39
C PHE A 118 -5.62 -9.10 1.63
N GLY A 119 -6.63 -8.44 2.19
CA GLY A 119 -6.53 -7.04 2.56
C GLY A 119 -7.34 -6.72 3.80
N VAL A 120 -6.98 -5.62 4.45
CA VAL A 120 -7.77 -4.97 5.50
C VAL A 120 -8.01 -3.53 5.10
N PRO A 121 -9.10 -2.88 5.55
CA PRO A 121 -9.25 -1.45 5.34
C PRO A 121 -8.30 -0.68 6.25
N GLY A 122 -7.69 0.38 5.74
CA GLY A 122 -7.04 1.42 6.53
C GLY A 122 -7.97 2.59 6.80
N ASN A 123 -7.48 3.65 7.43
CA ASN A 123 -8.30 4.82 7.75
C ASN A 123 -8.74 5.59 6.50
N HIS A 124 -7.98 5.55 5.41
CA HIS A 124 -8.28 6.27 4.18
C HIS A 124 -9.51 5.71 3.45
N GLU A 125 -9.76 4.42 3.49
CA GLU A 125 -11.00 3.84 2.96
C GLU A 125 -12.23 4.38 3.68
N TYR A 126 -12.16 4.59 5.01
CA TYR A 126 -13.26 5.17 5.76
C TYR A 126 -13.53 6.63 5.37
N TYR A 127 -12.49 7.43 5.09
CA TYR A 127 -12.64 8.82 4.66
C TYR A 127 -13.12 8.94 3.22
N SER A 128 -12.83 7.93 2.39
CA SER A 128 -13.01 7.98 0.93
C SER A 128 -14.23 7.20 0.42
N GLY A 129 -15.13 6.79 1.29
CA GLY A 129 -16.35 6.06 0.91
C GLY A 129 -16.23 4.56 1.15
N TYR A 130 -16.11 4.18 2.42
CA TYR A 130 -15.90 2.83 2.91
C TYR A 130 -16.77 1.76 2.23
N GLU A 131 -18.11 1.97 2.18
CA GLU A 131 -19.04 0.99 1.65
C GLU A 131 -18.80 0.66 0.17
N GLU A 132 -18.41 1.68 -0.61
CA GLU A 132 -18.14 1.51 -2.03
C GLU A 132 -16.82 0.77 -2.23
N TRP A 133 -15.80 1.10 -1.43
CA TRP A 133 -14.51 0.41 -1.48
C TRP A 133 -14.62 -1.04 -1.04
N MET A 134 -15.37 -1.33 0.03
CA MET A 134 -15.57 -2.71 0.50
C MET A 134 -16.37 -3.58 -0.46
N LYS A 135 -17.12 -2.96 -1.41
CA LYS A 135 -17.74 -3.66 -2.53
C LYS A 135 -16.79 -3.80 -3.73
N PHE A 136 -15.95 -2.81 -3.96
CA PHE A 136 -15.08 -2.76 -5.13
C PHE A 136 -13.85 -3.65 -5.00
N LEU A 137 -13.10 -3.57 -3.89
CA LEU A 137 -11.84 -4.29 -3.70
C LEU A 137 -11.97 -5.81 -3.89
N PRO A 138 -13.04 -6.49 -3.40
CA PRO A 138 -13.23 -7.91 -3.67
C PRO A 138 -13.39 -8.25 -5.17
N THR A 139 -13.87 -7.31 -6.00
CA THR A 139 -13.96 -7.53 -7.46
C THR A 139 -12.60 -7.65 -8.13
N LEU A 140 -11.54 -7.21 -7.45
CA LEU A 140 -10.14 -7.35 -7.87
C LEU A 140 -9.49 -8.66 -7.38
N GLY A 141 -10.27 -9.58 -6.81
CA GLY A 141 -9.76 -10.84 -6.28
C GLY A 141 -9.08 -10.72 -4.90
N ILE A 142 -9.25 -9.60 -4.22
CA ILE A 142 -8.72 -9.36 -2.88
C ILE A 142 -9.75 -9.80 -1.85
N ARG A 143 -9.41 -10.76 -0.98
CA ARG A 143 -10.23 -11.12 0.15
C ARG A 143 -10.04 -10.11 1.28
N MET A 144 -11.04 -9.24 1.47
CA MET A 144 -11.02 -8.28 2.57
C MET A 144 -11.39 -8.96 3.89
N LEU A 145 -10.58 -8.77 4.92
CA LEU A 145 -10.79 -9.30 6.27
C LEU A 145 -11.28 -8.19 7.19
N HIS A 146 -12.42 -8.41 7.85
CA HIS A 146 -13.07 -7.43 8.73
C HIS A 146 -13.39 -8.09 10.06
N ASN A 147 -12.47 -7.99 11.04
CA ASN A 147 -12.57 -8.69 12.32
C ASN A 147 -12.80 -10.19 12.14
N GLU A 148 -12.11 -10.78 11.18
CA GLU A 148 -12.20 -12.19 10.87
C GLU A 148 -10.83 -12.82 10.65
N HIS A 149 -10.78 -14.12 10.69
CA HIS A 149 -9.58 -14.88 10.38
C HIS A 149 -9.86 -15.98 9.35
N VAL A 150 -8.80 -16.42 8.69
CA VAL A 150 -8.85 -17.51 7.73
C VAL A 150 -7.64 -18.42 7.92
N LEU A 151 -7.84 -19.71 7.66
CA LEU A 151 -6.74 -20.63 7.46
C LEU A 151 -6.20 -20.45 6.04
N THR A 152 -4.89 -20.35 5.92
CA THR A 152 -4.19 -20.17 4.65
C THR A 152 -2.82 -20.88 4.69
N GLY A 153 -1.99 -20.71 3.66
CA GLY A 153 -0.69 -21.38 3.64
C GLY A 153 -0.80 -22.91 3.65
N GLY A 154 -1.84 -23.51 3.04
CA GLY A 154 -2.11 -24.94 3.12
C GLY A 154 -2.60 -25.36 4.50
N ASP A 155 -3.38 -24.53 5.17
CA ASP A 155 -3.90 -24.69 6.53
C ASP A 155 -2.82 -24.67 7.65
N ALA A 156 -1.64 -24.19 7.30
CA ALA A 156 -0.52 -24.10 8.26
C ALA A 156 -0.48 -22.75 9.01
N VAL A 157 -1.19 -21.74 8.51
CA VAL A 157 -1.16 -20.37 9.06
C VAL A 157 -2.58 -19.85 9.25
N VAL A 158 -2.84 -19.20 10.37
CA VAL A 158 -4.03 -18.40 10.60
C VAL A 158 -3.70 -16.94 10.24
N LEU A 159 -4.38 -16.40 9.25
CA LEU A 159 -4.32 -14.98 8.91
C LEU A 159 -5.54 -14.28 9.48
N ALA A 160 -5.33 -13.32 10.37
CA ALA A 160 -6.39 -12.50 10.96
C ALA A 160 -6.30 -11.06 10.44
N GLY A 161 -7.43 -10.45 10.15
CA GLY A 161 -7.55 -9.06 9.77
C GLY A 161 -8.57 -8.34 10.64
N VAL A 162 -8.20 -7.17 11.10
CA VAL A 162 -9.06 -6.28 11.90
C VAL A 162 -9.34 -4.99 11.16
N THR A 163 -10.42 -4.33 11.53
CA THR A 163 -10.75 -2.99 11.04
C THR A 163 -9.79 -1.95 11.62
N ASP A 164 -9.73 -0.77 11.02
CA ASP A 164 -8.94 0.34 11.53
C ASP A 164 -9.63 0.98 12.77
N PRO A 165 -8.89 1.49 13.77
CA PRO A 165 -9.46 2.19 14.93
C PRO A 165 -10.38 3.37 14.57
N VAL A 166 -10.19 4.02 13.43
CA VAL A 166 -11.06 5.10 12.95
C VAL A 166 -12.50 4.63 12.69
N ALA A 167 -12.69 3.33 12.46
CA ALA A 167 -14.01 2.74 12.24
C ALA A 167 -15.02 3.14 13.32
N GLY A 168 -14.61 3.12 14.60
CA GLY A 168 -15.45 3.51 15.72
C GLY A 168 -15.88 4.99 15.67
N ILE A 169 -14.99 5.88 15.22
CA ILE A 169 -15.29 7.30 15.05
C ILE A 169 -16.29 7.51 13.92
N MET A 170 -16.22 6.67 12.88
CA MET A 170 -17.09 6.71 11.71
C MET A 170 -18.39 5.90 11.90
N GLY A 171 -18.67 5.42 13.11
CA GLY A 171 -19.88 4.65 13.42
C GLY A 171 -19.90 3.27 12.78
N LYS A 172 -18.72 2.69 12.52
CA LYS A 172 -18.53 1.35 12.00
C LYS A 172 -18.02 0.40 13.09
N GLU A 173 -17.86 -0.86 12.74
CA GLU A 173 -17.38 -1.89 13.65
C GLU A 173 -15.91 -1.64 14.04
N VAL A 174 -15.67 -1.50 15.35
CA VAL A 174 -14.32 -1.29 15.91
C VAL A 174 -13.47 -2.55 15.77
N PRO A 175 -12.11 -2.43 15.79
CA PRO A 175 -11.23 -3.59 15.77
C PRO A 175 -11.57 -4.60 16.86
N ASP A 176 -11.71 -5.87 16.49
CA ASP A 176 -11.93 -6.99 17.41
C ASP A 176 -11.04 -8.18 16.99
N ILE A 177 -10.20 -8.64 17.90
CA ILE A 177 -9.27 -9.78 17.69
C ILE A 177 -9.73 -11.07 18.37
N ARG A 178 -10.93 -11.09 18.93
CA ARG A 178 -11.50 -12.25 19.64
C ARG A 178 -12.08 -13.30 18.70
#